data_cbe083ea947797be4dab4a203b044ea7
#
_entry.id   cbe083ea947797be4dab4a203b044ea7
#
_cell.length_a   1.000
_cell.length_b   1.000
_cell.length_c   1.000
_cell.angle_alpha   90.00
_cell.angle_beta   90.00
_cell.angle_gamma   90.00
#
_symmetry.space_group_name_H-M   'P 1'
#
loop_
_entity.id
_entity.type
_entity.pdbx_description
1 polymer ?
#
loop_
_entity_poly.entity_id
_entity_poly.type
_entity_poly.pdbx_seq_one_letter_code
_entity_poly.pdbx_strand_id
1 'polypeptide(L)'
;LEESSIKNIVSLRDPELNDQIRSILKVERNGAIKRIFLDDLRRRPSFRGFDAKFNIPYSYIPTSFLNADELALDWDKLVLTPYQDHIIEALKIIEPHVENISFIKSGNNRRSRFRNREESPERTPIVKLNTQSRPFPLSSMGDGMLRVLQLIIKLHSARNGILLVDEFDNGLHHSVQEKVWELVFSLAKDLDIQVFATTHSYDCVKAFSKVARDRLDIEGILIQMGKSARKSNYGQVVPSILDEKELATFIKSHLEVR
;
A
#
# COMPACT_ATOMS: atom_id res chain seq x y z
N LEU A 1 12.37 -22.72 -5.19
CA LEU A 1 12.25 -21.46 -4.44
C LEU A 1 13.46 -21.34 -3.53
N GLU A 2 14.44 -20.52 -3.91
CA GLU A 2 15.65 -20.27 -3.12
C GLU A 2 15.32 -19.32 -1.96
N GLU A 3 15.58 -19.76 -0.74
CA GLU A 3 15.40 -18.99 0.49
C GLU A 3 16.27 -17.72 0.46
N SER A 4 15.64 -16.57 0.30
CA SER A 4 16.26 -15.28 0.59
C SER A 4 15.91 -14.88 2.04
N SER A 5 16.85 -15.01 2.96
CA SER A 5 16.63 -14.58 4.34
C SER A 5 16.98 -13.11 4.51
N ILE A 6 16.01 -12.31 4.96
CA ILE A 6 16.27 -10.96 5.47
C ILE A 6 16.70 -11.09 6.91
N LYS A 7 18.00 -10.91 7.18
CA LYS A 7 18.54 -10.93 8.54
C LYS A 7 18.81 -9.50 9.01
N ASN A 8 18.06 -9.12 10.03
CA ASN A 8 18.31 -8.07 11.04
C ASN A 8 18.50 -6.62 10.57
N ILE A 9 17.65 -5.75 11.09
CA ILE A 9 17.96 -4.34 11.30
C ILE A 9 18.95 -4.29 12.46
N VAL A 10 20.21 -3.98 12.21
CA VAL A 10 21.24 -3.83 13.23
C VAL A 10 21.61 -2.35 13.26
N SER A 11 21.46 -1.72 14.43
CA SER A 11 22.15 -0.46 14.71
C SER A 11 23.62 -0.78 14.95
N LEU A 12 24.47 -0.53 13.98
CA LEU A 12 25.91 -0.66 14.11
C LEU A 12 26.53 0.71 14.38
N ARG A 13 27.37 0.79 15.44
CA ARG A 13 28.36 1.85 15.55
C ARG A 13 29.43 1.58 14.50
N ASP A 14 29.60 2.46 13.55
CA ASP A 14 30.69 2.38 12.59
C ASP A 14 31.93 3.05 13.23
N PRO A 15 33.03 2.31 13.49
CA PRO A 15 34.22 2.87 14.11
C PRO A 15 34.95 3.92 13.26
N GLU A 16 34.66 3.99 11.95
CA GLU A 16 35.32 4.90 11.02
C GLU A 16 34.58 6.24 10.81
N LEU A 17 33.38 6.38 11.33
CA LEU A 17 32.56 7.59 11.18
C LEU A 17 32.11 8.08 12.56
N ASN A 18 32.89 8.96 13.14
CA ASN A 18 32.58 9.86 14.25
C ASN A 18 31.16 9.71 14.86
N ASP A 19 31.00 8.87 15.87
CA ASP A 19 29.96 8.80 16.91
C ASP A 19 28.46 8.98 16.51
N GLN A 20 28.10 8.92 15.24
CA GLN A 20 26.69 8.93 14.81
C GLN A 20 26.18 7.49 14.63
N ILE A 21 25.24 7.09 15.50
CA ILE A 21 24.49 5.84 15.34
C ILE A 21 23.64 5.95 14.07
N ARG A 22 24.01 5.22 13.01
CA ARG A 22 23.23 5.13 11.78
C ARG A 22 22.41 3.83 11.75
N SER A 23 21.16 3.92 11.38
CA SER A 23 20.32 2.76 11.16
C SER A 23 20.64 2.14 9.79
N ILE A 24 21.09 0.87 9.80
CA ILE A 24 21.51 0.13 8.60
C ILE A 24 20.59 -1.06 8.41
N LEU A 25 19.98 -1.18 7.22
CA LEU A 25 19.31 -2.40 6.78
C LEU A 25 20.33 -3.32 6.08
N LYS A 26 20.57 -4.48 6.67
CA LYS A 26 21.42 -5.52 6.07
C LYS A 26 20.54 -6.48 5.27
N VAL A 27 20.75 -6.54 3.98
CA VAL A 27 20.10 -7.50 3.08
C VAL A 27 21.12 -8.55 2.67
N GLU A 28 20.85 -9.82 2.98
CA GLU A 28 21.68 -10.96 2.61
C GLU A 28 20.94 -11.81 1.59
N ARG A 29 21.59 -12.07 0.45
CA ARG A 29 21.07 -12.91 -0.62
C ARG A 29 22.17 -13.70 -1.29
N ASN A 30 22.02 -15.03 -1.39
CA ASN A 30 22.98 -15.93 -2.04
C ASN A 30 24.43 -15.67 -1.57
N GLY A 31 24.64 -15.43 -0.26
CA GLY A 31 25.94 -15.11 0.32
C GLY A 31 26.44 -13.67 0.10
N ALA A 32 25.78 -12.88 -0.73
CA ALA A 32 26.10 -11.47 -0.89
C ALA A 32 25.37 -10.61 0.13
N ILE A 33 26.12 -9.76 0.82
CA ILE A 33 25.59 -8.84 1.85
C ILE A 33 25.56 -7.42 1.29
N LYS A 34 24.37 -6.80 1.27
CA LYS A 34 24.18 -5.39 0.97
C LYS A 34 23.79 -4.63 2.23
N ARG A 35 24.47 -3.50 2.48
CA ARG A 35 24.15 -2.60 3.59
C ARG A 35 23.47 -1.35 3.02
N ILE A 36 22.29 -1.02 3.54
CA ILE A 36 21.49 0.14 3.12
C ILE A 36 21.37 1.06 4.33
N PHE A 37 21.86 2.29 4.21
CA PHE A 37 21.70 3.30 5.25
C PHE A 37 20.30 3.88 5.18
N LEU A 38 19.48 3.68 6.22
CA LEU A 38 18.09 4.11 6.24
C LEU A 38 17.94 5.64 6.19
N ASP A 39 18.93 6.36 6.70
CA ASP A 39 18.95 7.83 6.65
C ASP A 39 19.12 8.37 5.23
N ASP A 40 19.81 7.63 4.36
CA ASP A 40 19.99 8.00 2.96
C ASP A 40 18.69 7.80 2.16
N LEU A 41 17.84 6.86 2.56
CA LEU A 41 16.51 6.64 1.96
C LEU A 41 15.58 7.85 2.15
N ARG A 42 15.69 8.55 3.29
CA ARG A 42 14.90 9.75 3.57
C ARG A 42 15.34 10.96 2.74
N ARG A 43 16.62 11.01 2.34
CA ARG A 43 17.22 12.15 1.63
C ARG A 43 17.17 12.04 0.11
N ARG A 44 17.01 10.84 -0.43
CA ARG A 44 16.98 10.57 -1.88
C ARG A 44 15.83 9.64 -2.24
N PRO A 45 14.66 10.17 -2.65
CA PRO A 45 13.51 9.34 -3.06
C PRO A 45 13.78 8.47 -4.30
N SER A 46 14.83 8.77 -5.09
CA SER A 46 15.21 7.98 -6.25
C SER A 46 16.33 7.00 -5.89
N PHE A 47 15.97 5.80 -5.48
CA PHE A 47 16.89 4.72 -5.17
C PHE A 47 17.43 4.10 -6.48
N ARG A 48 18.45 4.70 -7.09
CA ARG A 48 19.18 4.14 -8.27
C ARG A 48 20.21 3.08 -7.89
N GLY A 49 20.06 2.38 -6.79
CA GLY A 49 21.09 1.50 -6.24
C GLY A 49 20.73 0.02 -6.11
N PHE A 50 19.55 -0.40 -6.53
CA PHE A 50 19.27 -1.83 -6.70
C PHE A 50 19.77 -2.25 -8.08
N ASP A 51 20.65 -3.26 -8.10
CA ASP A 51 21.17 -3.84 -9.35
C ASP A 51 20.03 -4.10 -10.33
N ALA A 52 20.22 -3.67 -11.58
CA ALA A 52 19.31 -3.83 -12.71
C ALA A 52 18.91 -5.29 -13.04
N LYS A 53 19.34 -6.27 -12.24
CA LYS A 53 18.98 -7.69 -12.36
C LYS A 53 17.61 -8.05 -11.77
N PHE A 54 16.95 -7.14 -11.04
CA PHE A 54 15.60 -7.33 -10.52
C PHE A 54 14.66 -6.29 -11.11
N ASN A 55 14.18 -6.57 -12.29
CA ASN A 55 13.17 -5.76 -12.96
C ASN A 55 11.75 -6.22 -12.55
N ILE A 56 11.52 -6.42 -11.25
CA ILE A 56 10.18 -6.72 -10.74
C ILE A 56 9.46 -5.37 -10.61
N PRO A 57 8.34 -5.18 -11.30
CA PRO A 57 7.51 -3.99 -11.11
C PRO A 57 7.11 -3.85 -9.64
N TYR A 58 7.11 -2.65 -9.13
CA TYR A 58 6.60 -2.40 -7.78
C TYR A 58 5.88 -1.07 -7.69
N SER A 59 4.92 -1.00 -6.79
CA SER A 59 4.24 0.22 -6.41
C SER A 59 4.21 0.36 -4.89
N TYR A 60 4.13 1.60 -4.41
CA TYR A 60 4.07 1.90 -2.99
C TYR A 60 2.96 2.91 -2.72
N ILE A 61 2.17 2.63 -1.69
CA ILE A 61 1.15 3.54 -1.16
C ILE A 61 1.56 3.91 0.27
N PRO A 62 1.97 5.16 0.51
CA PRO A 62 2.33 5.63 1.85
C PRO A 62 1.08 5.80 2.74
N THR A 63 1.31 6.00 4.03
CA THR A 63 0.27 6.36 5.01
C THR A 63 -0.47 7.64 4.59
N SER A 64 0.26 8.66 4.11
CA SER A 64 -0.35 9.88 3.58
C SER A 64 -0.97 9.63 2.20
N PHE A 65 -1.98 10.43 1.86
CA PHE A 65 -2.52 10.38 0.51
C PHE A 65 -1.44 10.72 -0.52
N LEU A 66 -1.43 9.95 -1.61
CA LEU A 66 -0.58 10.25 -2.76
C LEU A 66 -0.95 11.61 -3.35
N ASN A 67 0.05 12.29 -3.90
CA ASN A 67 -0.20 13.48 -4.69
C ASN A 67 -1.14 13.15 -5.86
N ALA A 68 -2.16 13.97 -6.05
CA ALA A 68 -3.16 13.76 -7.10
C ALA A 68 -2.53 13.75 -8.50
N ASP A 69 -1.45 14.51 -8.72
CA ASP A 69 -0.73 14.51 -10.00
C ASP A 69 0.00 13.17 -10.25
N GLU A 70 0.60 12.56 -9.21
CA GLU A 70 1.21 11.23 -9.33
C GLU A 70 0.16 10.17 -9.70
N LEU A 71 -0.97 10.20 -9.00
CA LEU A 71 -2.08 9.28 -9.26
C LEU A 71 -2.65 9.48 -10.66
N ALA A 72 -2.72 10.74 -11.12
CA ALA A 72 -3.18 11.09 -12.45
C ALA A 72 -2.23 10.58 -13.56
N LEU A 73 -0.91 10.62 -13.32
CA LEU A 73 0.07 10.05 -14.25
C LEU A 73 -0.06 8.53 -14.38
N ASP A 74 -0.37 7.83 -13.29
CA ASP A 74 -0.63 6.40 -13.34
C ASP A 74 -1.97 6.10 -14.02
N TRP A 75 -3.00 6.91 -13.76
CA TRP A 75 -4.27 6.85 -14.47
C TRP A 75 -4.12 7.04 -15.99
N ASP A 76 -3.30 8.00 -16.43
CA ASP A 76 -3.09 8.27 -17.86
C ASP A 76 -2.54 7.05 -18.62
N LYS A 77 -1.85 6.13 -17.95
CA LYS A 77 -1.37 4.87 -18.54
C LYS A 77 -2.48 3.81 -18.68
N LEU A 78 -3.59 3.97 -17.93
CA LEU A 78 -4.67 2.99 -17.82
C LEU A 78 -5.93 3.43 -18.57
N VAL A 79 -6.12 4.74 -18.72
CA VAL A 79 -7.27 5.32 -19.46
C VAL A 79 -7.24 4.88 -20.92
N LEU A 80 -8.42 4.62 -21.50
CA LEU A 80 -8.60 4.10 -22.86
C LEU A 80 -7.98 2.71 -23.09
N THR A 81 -7.70 1.97 -22.01
CA THR A 81 -7.35 0.56 -22.06
C THR A 81 -8.46 -0.27 -21.40
N PRO A 82 -8.50 -1.61 -21.57
CA PRO A 82 -9.45 -2.46 -20.85
C PRO A 82 -9.36 -2.34 -19.31
N TYR A 83 -8.24 -1.87 -18.78
CA TYR A 83 -8.06 -1.67 -17.34
C TYR A 83 -8.90 -0.52 -16.78
N GLN A 84 -9.29 0.47 -17.60
CA GLN A 84 -10.21 1.53 -17.18
C GLN A 84 -11.53 0.95 -16.71
N ASP A 85 -12.10 0.03 -17.48
CA ASP A 85 -13.38 -0.59 -17.14
C ASP A 85 -13.26 -1.44 -15.87
N HIS A 86 -12.14 -2.16 -15.69
CA HIS A 86 -11.87 -2.91 -14.48
C HIS A 86 -11.79 -2.00 -13.24
N ILE A 87 -11.20 -0.81 -13.37
CA ILE A 87 -11.13 0.18 -12.29
C ILE A 87 -12.53 0.69 -11.93
N ILE A 88 -13.35 0.99 -12.92
CA ILE A 88 -14.71 1.45 -12.71
C ILE A 88 -15.55 0.36 -12.03
N GLU A 89 -15.48 -0.89 -12.49
CA GLU A 89 -16.17 -2.02 -11.87
C GLU A 89 -15.71 -2.26 -10.43
N ALA A 90 -14.41 -2.13 -10.16
CA ALA A 90 -13.87 -2.24 -8.81
C ALA A 90 -14.38 -1.12 -7.89
N LEU A 91 -14.51 0.11 -8.37
CA LEU A 91 -15.11 1.21 -7.62
C LEU A 91 -16.59 0.99 -7.32
N LYS A 92 -17.34 0.31 -8.22
CA LYS A 92 -18.76 -0.02 -8.02
C LYS A 92 -18.99 -0.98 -6.85
N ILE A 93 -17.98 -1.75 -6.43
CA ILE A 93 -18.06 -2.60 -5.23
C ILE A 93 -18.31 -1.73 -3.98
N ILE A 94 -17.73 -0.53 -3.96
CA ILE A 94 -17.87 0.43 -2.84
C ILE A 94 -19.05 1.37 -3.06
N GLU A 95 -19.15 1.95 -4.27
CA GLU A 95 -20.23 2.85 -4.67
C GLU A 95 -20.87 2.36 -5.98
N PRO A 96 -21.99 1.64 -5.91
CA PRO A 96 -22.61 0.99 -7.08
C PRO A 96 -23.05 1.95 -8.20
N HIS A 97 -23.21 3.24 -7.88
CA HIS A 97 -23.66 4.25 -8.83
C HIS A 97 -22.55 4.90 -9.66
N VAL A 98 -21.28 4.51 -9.46
CA VAL A 98 -20.16 5.01 -10.25
C VAL A 98 -20.37 4.65 -11.72
N GLU A 99 -20.40 5.66 -12.58
CA GLU A 99 -20.49 5.53 -14.03
C GLU A 99 -19.12 5.69 -14.68
N ASN A 100 -18.36 6.69 -14.25
CA ASN A 100 -17.04 6.99 -14.80
C ASN A 100 -16.20 7.82 -13.85
N ILE A 101 -14.89 7.81 -14.07
CA ILE A 101 -13.92 8.67 -13.38
C ILE A 101 -13.00 9.34 -14.39
N SER A 102 -12.44 10.48 -14.00
CA SER A 102 -11.44 11.19 -14.80
C SER A 102 -10.59 12.09 -13.90
N PHE A 103 -9.45 12.54 -14.40
CA PHE A 103 -8.61 13.53 -13.73
C PHE A 103 -8.62 14.82 -14.54
N ILE A 104 -9.11 15.90 -13.93
CA ILE A 104 -9.18 17.21 -14.59
C ILE A 104 -8.19 18.18 -13.95
N LYS A 105 -7.68 19.12 -14.73
CA LYS A 105 -6.88 20.22 -14.20
C LYS A 105 -7.77 21.14 -13.37
N SER A 106 -7.38 21.42 -12.14
CA SER A 106 -8.09 22.35 -11.28
C SER A 106 -8.01 23.77 -11.87
N GLY A 107 -9.16 24.30 -12.34
CA GLY A 107 -9.24 25.62 -12.98
C GLY A 107 -9.12 26.81 -12.02
N ASN A 108 -8.93 26.60 -10.72
CA ASN A 108 -9.05 27.64 -9.69
C ASN A 108 -7.70 28.26 -9.27
N ASN A 109 -6.83 28.58 -10.21
CA ASN A 109 -5.56 29.27 -9.91
C ASN A 109 -5.71 30.82 -9.81
N ARG A 110 -6.80 31.31 -9.18
CA ARG A 110 -6.87 32.76 -8.85
C ARG A 110 -5.88 33.20 -7.75
N ARG A 111 -5.30 32.24 -7.00
CA ARG A 111 -4.31 32.54 -5.93
C ARG A 111 -2.85 32.37 -6.35
N SER A 112 -2.56 31.84 -7.56
CA SER A 112 -1.20 31.54 -8.04
C SER A 112 -0.55 32.69 -8.81
N ARG A 113 -1.00 33.96 -8.68
CA ARG A 113 -0.30 35.09 -9.32
C ARG A 113 1.08 35.41 -8.72
N PHE A 114 1.47 34.71 -7.63
CA PHE A 114 2.74 34.94 -6.91
C PHE A 114 3.61 33.68 -6.76
N ARG A 115 3.22 32.51 -7.35
CA ARG A 115 4.08 31.33 -7.37
C ARG A 115 4.77 31.18 -8.72
N ASN A 116 6.04 30.79 -8.65
CA ASN A 116 6.93 30.61 -9.79
C ASN A 116 6.30 29.72 -10.88
N ARG A 117 6.56 30.06 -12.14
CA ARG A 117 5.96 29.59 -13.40
C ARG A 117 6.14 28.10 -13.73
N GLU A 118 6.63 27.24 -12.83
CA GLU A 118 6.99 25.84 -13.13
C GLU A 118 6.08 24.77 -12.49
N GLU A 119 5.10 25.16 -11.67
CA GLU A 119 4.16 24.17 -11.13
C GLU A 119 3.03 23.96 -12.16
N SER A 120 2.99 22.74 -12.72
CA SER A 120 1.85 22.26 -13.51
C SER A 120 0.56 22.36 -12.66
N PRO A 121 -0.57 22.72 -13.25
CA PRO A 121 -1.81 22.85 -12.50
C PRO A 121 -2.19 21.48 -11.90
N GLU A 122 -2.43 21.47 -10.61
CA GLU A 122 -2.83 20.28 -9.84
C GLU A 122 -4.06 19.61 -10.46
N ARG A 123 -3.97 18.30 -10.69
CA ARG A 123 -5.06 17.50 -11.24
C ARG A 123 -5.92 16.96 -10.10
N THR A 124 -7.24 16.98 -10.29
CA THR A 124 -8.21 16.52 -9.31
C THR A 124 -9.01 15.35 -9.88
N PRO A 125 -9.12 14.21 -9.16
CA PRO A 125 -10.01 13.13 -9.57
C PRO A 125 -11.47 13.58 -9.43
N ILE A 126 -12.23 13.37 -10.48
CA ILE A 126 -13.68 13.60 -10.53
C ILE A 126 -14.40 12.27 -10.80
N VAL A 127 -15.59 12.16 -10.28
CA VAL A 127 -16.46 11.00 -10.46
C VAL A 127 -17.79 11.43 -11.07
N LYS A 128 -18.32 10.61 -11.97
CA LYS A 128 -19.67 10.71 -12.49
C LYS A 128 -20.49 9.55 -11.93
N LEU A 129 -21.59 9.86 -11.27
CA LEU A 129 -22.59 8.88 -10.86
C LEU A 129 -23.77 8.88 -11.84
N ASN A 130 -24.35 7.70 -12.08
CA ASN A 130 -25.52 7.56 -12.94
C ASN A 130 -26.78 8.24 -12.36
N THR A 131 -26.78 8.50 -11.04
CA THR A 131 -27.84 9.23 -10.31
C THR A 131 -27.72 10.74 -10.39
N GLN A 132 -26.61 11.28 -10.94
CA GLN A 132 -26.37 12.71 -11.02
C GLN A 132 -26.08 13.17 -12.45
N SER A 133 -26.52 14.37 -12.80
CA SER A 133 -26.33 14.92 -14.15
C SER A 133 -24.91 15.42 -14.42
N ARG A 134 -24.15 15.79 -13.38
CA ARG A 134 -22.81 16.40 -13.51
C ARG A 134 -21.78 15.64 -12.67
N PRO A 135 -20.53 15.48 -13.17
CA PRO A 135 -19.45 14.97 -12.37
C PRO A 135 -19.06 15.96 -11.26
N PHE A 136 -18.48 15.45 -10.18
CA PHE A 136 -18.03 16.23 -9.04
C PHE A 136 -16.72 15.65 -8.49
N PRO A 137 -15.95 16.41 -7.65
CA PRO A 137 -14.69 15.92 -7.09
C PRO A 137 -14.88 14.64 -6.27
N LEU A 138 -14.04 13.64 -6.48
CA LEU A 138 -14.09 12.36 -5.76
C LEU A 138 -13.95 12.56 -4.24
N SER A 139 -13.17 13.56 -3.80
CA SER A 139 -13.03 13.94 -2.40
C SER A 139 -14.35 14.28 -1.70
N SER A 140 -15.38 14.67 -2.46
CA SER A 140 -16.73 14.91 -1.90
C SER A 140 -17.42 13.63 -1.41
N MET A 141 -16.89 12.44 -1.77
CA MET A 141 -17.35 11.14 -1.30
C MET A 141 -16.59 10.66 -0.05
N GLY A 142 -15.67 11.48 0.45
CA GLY A 142 -14.82 11.17 1.59
C GLY A 142 -13.49 10.51 1.21
N ASP A 143 -12.59 10.47 2.18
CA ASP A 143 -11.21 9.98 2.02
C ASP A 143 -11.15 8.50 1.66
N GLY A 144 -12.11 7.70 2.13
CA GLY A 144 -12.17 6.27 1.83
C GLY A 144 -12.28 5.96 0.34
N MET A 145 -13.07 6.72 -0.40
CA MET A 145 -13.19 6.52 -1.84
C MET A 145 -11.90 6.87 -2.58
N LEU A 146 -11.22 7.93 -2.15
CA LEU A 146 -9.90 8.28 -2.68
C LEU A 146 -8.87 7.21 -2.39
N ARG A 147 -8.87 6.64 -1.17
CA ARG A 147 -7.98 5.53 -0.79
C ARG A 147 -8.23 4.28 -1.64
N VAL A 148 -9.48 3.93 -1.88
CA VAL A 148 -9.85 2.81 -2.77
C VAL A 148 -9.36 3.06 -4.19
N LEU A 149 -9.56 4.26 -4.74
CA LEU A 149 -9.03 4.60 -6.07
C LEU A 149 -7.51 4.46 -6.15
N GLN A 150 -6.78 4.94 -5.12
CA GLN A 150 -5.33 4.78 -5.04
C GLN A 150 -4.91 3.31 -5.05
N LEU A 151 -5.57 2.47 -4.23
CA LEU A 151 -5.30 1.03 -4.17
C LEU A 151 -5.48 0.38 -5.54
N ILE A 152 -6.58 0.65 -6.24
CA ILE A 152 -6.87 0.03 -7.53
C ILE A 152 -5.86 0.47 -8.61
N ILE A 153 -5.58 1.77 -8.72
CA ILE A 153 -4.61 2.28 -9.71
C ILE A 153 -3.21 1.72 -9.44
N LYS A 154 -2.77 1.70 -8.17
CA LYS A 154 -1.43 1.18 -7.81
C LYS A 154 -1.34 -0.34 -7.96
N LEU A 155 -2.41 -1.10 -7.76
CA LEU A 155 -2.46 -2.52 -8.11
C LEU A 155 -2.19 -2.72 -9.61
N HIS A 156 -2.90 -2.01 -10.48
CA HIS A 156 -2.65 -2.10 -11.92
C HIS A 156 -1.22 -1.69 -12.32
N SER A 157 -0.65 -0.69 -11.63
CA SER A 157 0.74 -0.25 -11.85
C SER A 157 1.78 -1.27 -11.36
N ALA A 158 1.41 -2.14 -10.42
CA ALA A 158 2.28 -3.19 -9.86
C ALA A 158 2.12 -4.56 -10.53
N ARG A 159 1.42 -4.64 -11.66
CA ARG A 159 1.16 -5.90 -12.38
C ARG A 159 2.41 -6.74 -12.57
N ASN A 160 2.31 -8.06 -12.34
CA ASN A 160 3.40 -9.04 -12.34
C ASN A 160 4.53 -8.67 -11.36
N GLY A 161 4.17 -8.08 -10.21
CA GLY A 161 5.18 -7.57 -9.28
C GLY A 161 4.70 -7.44 -7.85
N ILE A 162 5.03 -6.33 -7.20
CA ILE A 162 4.85 -6.14 -5.76
C ILE A 162 4.11 -4.82 -5.48
N LEU A 163 3.06 -4.90 -4.64
CA LEU A 163 2.44 -3.73 -4.05
C LEU A 163 2.77 -3.65 -2.56
N LEU A 164 3.30 -2.50 -2.13
CA LEU A 164 3.54 -2.18 -0.73
C LEU A 164 2.52 -1.13 -0.27
N VAL A 165 1.81 -1.40 0.82
CA VAL A 165 0.80 -0.48 1.37
C VAL A 165 1.09 -0.20 2.84
N ASP A 166 1.32 1.05 3.18
CA ASP A 166 1.50 1.46 4.56
C ASP A 166 0.17 1.95 5.14
N GLU A 167 -0.17 1.45 6.36
CA GLU A 167 -1.46 1.70 7.02
C GLU A 167 -2.64 1.50 6.06
N PHE A 168 -2.89 0.24 5.70
CA PHE A 168 -3.91 -0.16 4.72
C PHE A 168 -5.29 0.46 5.00
N ASP A 169 -5.68 0.47 6.25
CA ASP A 169 -6.98 0.93 6.75
C ASP A 169 -7.12 2.46 6.79
N ASN A 170 -6.06 3.22 6.53
CA ASN A 170 -6.12 4.66 6.61
C ASN A 170 -7.18 5.25 5.65
N GLY A 171 -8.10 6.04 6.21
CA GLY A 171 -9.23 6.62 5.48
C GLY A 171 -10.38 5.64 5.21
N LEU A 172 -10.25 4.34 5.51
CA LEU A 172 -11.29 3.34 5.27
C LEU A 172 -12.15 3.12 6.53
N HIS A 173 -13.43 3.39 6.44
CA HIS A 173 -14.37 3.01 7.50
C HIS A 173 -14.43 1.48 7.63
N HIS A 174 -14.53 0.97 8.86
CA HIS A 174 -14.51 -0.48 9.13
C HIS A 174 -15.53 -1.28 8.30
N SER A 175 -16.70 -0.70 8.02
CA SER A 175 -17.77 -1.38 7.25
C SER A 175 -17.42 -1.68 5.79
N VAL A 176 -16.42 -1.02 5.22
CA VAL A 176 -15.99 -1.23 3.83
C VAL A 176 -14.70 -2.04 3.72
N GLN A 177 -13.97 -2.25 4.82
CA GLN A 177 -12.66 -2.89 4.80
C GLN A 177 -12.70 -4.32 4.26
N GLU A 178 -13.74 -5.09 4.59
CA GLU A 178 -13.93 -6.43 4.07
C GLU A 178 -14.04 -6.42 2.53
N LYS A 179 -14.90 -5.56 1.97
CA LYS A 179 -15.06 -5.41 0.52
C LYS A 179 -13.76 -4.97 -0.17
N VAL A 180 -12.99 -4.08 0.49
CA VAL A 180 -11.72 -3.61 -0.05
C VAL A 180 -10.67 -4.74 -0.03
N TRP A 181 -10.63 -5.59 1.00
CA TRP A 181 -9.79 -6.78 1.02
C TRP A 181 -10.19 -7.79 -0.06
N GLU A 182 -11.48 -8.08 -0.23
CA GLU A 182 -11.96 -8.94 -1.33
C GLU A 182 -11.50 -8.43 -2.70
N LEU A 183 -11.61 -7.11 -2.91
CA LEU A 183 -11.13 -6.47 -4.12
C LEU A 183 -9.61 -6.64 -4.30
N VAL A 184 -8.83 -6.39 -3.25
CA VAL A 184 -7.37 -6.54 -3.29
C VAL A 184 -6.96 -7.98 -3.58
N PHE A 185 -7.58 -8.97 -2.93
CA PHE A 185 -7.32 -10.39 -3.19
C PHE A 185 -7.65 -10.76 -4.65
N SER A 186 -8.79 -10.30 -5.18
CA SER A 186 -9.16 -10.58 -6.57
C SER A 186 -8.17 -9.96 -7.56
N LEU A 187 -7.87 -8.67 -7.41
CA LEU A 187 -6.95 -7.99 -8.31
C LEU A 187 -5.51 -8.49 -8.16
N ALA A 188 -5.06 -8.84 -6.96
CA ALA A 188 -3.73 -9.40 -6.75
C ALA A 188 -3.55 -10.72 -7.50
N LYS A 189 -4.58 -11.58 -7.48
CA LYS A 189 -4.59 -12.83 -8.25
C LYS A 189 -4.62 -12.58 -9.76
N ASP A 190 -5.55 -11.74 -10.23
CA ASP A 190 -5.77 -11.50 -11.66
C ASP A 190 -4.59 -10.79 -12.33
N LEU A 191 -3.85 -9.98 -11.57
CA LEU A 191 -2.71 -9.21 -12.05
C LEU A 191 -1.35 -9.80 -11.66
N ASP A 192 -1.32 -10.98 -11.01
CA ASP A 192 -0.11 -11.66 -10.52
C ASP A 192 0.74 -10.73 -9.62
N ILE A 193 0.15 -10.24 -8.53
CA ILE A 193 0.77 -9.28 -7.62
C ILE A 193 0.91 -9.89 -6.23
N GLN A 194 2.10 -9.77 -5.64
CA GLN A 194 2.30 -9.99 -4.22
C GLN A 194 2.06 -8.68 -3.46
N VAL A 195 1.11 -8.69 -2.51
CA VAL A 195 0.75 -7.52 -1.71
C VAL A 195 1.34 -7.64 -0.31
N PHE A 196 2.03 -6.58 0.15
CA PHE A 196 2.45 -6.41 1.53
C PHE A 196 1.74 -5.18 2.10
N ALA A 197 0.99 -5.37 3.16
CA ALA A 197 0.27 -4.28 3.81
C ALA A 197 0.59 -4.22 5.30
N THR A 198 0.74 -3.02 5.85
CA THR A 198 0.81 -2.81 7.30
C THR A 198 -0.52 -2.27 7.81
N THR A 199 -0.84 -2.57 9.06
CA THR A 199 -1.99 -1.99 9.76
C THR A 199 -1.75 -2.02 11.28
N HIS A 200 -2.35 -1.06 11.97
CA HIS A 200 -2.47 -1.04 13.43
C HIS A 200 -3.92 -1.27 13.88
N SER A 201 -4.84 -1.48 12.93
CA SER A 201 -6.27 -1.64 13.19
C SER A 201 -6.66 -3.11 13.37
N TYR A 202 -7.25 -3.42 14.53
CA TYR A 202 -7.82 -4.73 14.76
C TYR A 202 -8.99 -5.06 13.81
N ASP A 203 -9.80 -4.06 13.46
CA ASP A 203 -10.90 -4.25 12.51
C ASP A 203 -10.37 -4.60 11.11
N CYS A 204 -9.25 -4.00 10.71
CA CYS A 204 -8.57 -4.33 9.45
C CYS A 204 -8.04 -5.78 9.44
N VAL A 205 -7.38 -6.21 10.52
CA VAL A 205 -6.92 -7.60 10.68
C VAL A 205 -8.10 -8.57 10.65
N LYS A 206 -9.21 -8.24 11.31
CA LYS A 206 -10.42 -9.07 11.32
C LYS A 206 -11.04 -9.20 9.92
N ALA A 207 -11.14 -8.08 9.18
CA ALA A 207 -11.64 -8.07 7.81
C ALA A 207 -10.74 -8.90 6.88
N PHE A 208 -9.41 -8.72 6.96
CA PHE A 208 -8.42 -9.52 6.24
C PHE A 208 -8.60 -11.01 6.52
N SER A 209 -8.68 -11.40 7.79
CA SER A 209 -8.80 -12.81 8.20
C SER A 209 -10.06 -13.48 7.67
N LYS A 210 -11.15 -12.73 7.63
CA LYS A 210 -12.40 -13.25 7.08
C LYS A 210 -12.25 -13.54 5.60
N VAL A 211 -11.72 -12.58 4.85
CA VAL A 211 -11.51 -12.73 3.40
C VAL A 211 -10.49 -13.83 3.09
N ALA A 212 -9.34 -13.87 3.79
CA ALA A 212 -8.33 -14.90 3.59
C ALA A 212 -8.87 -16.30 3.82
N ARG A 213 -9.70 -16.50 4.84
CA ARG A 213 -10.35 -17.80 5.10
C ARG A 213 -11.35 -18.19 4.01
N ASP A 214 -12.11 -17.22 3.48
CA ASP A 214 -13.16 -17.48 2.49
C ASP A 214 -12.58 -17.63 1.07
N ARG A 215 -11.34 -17.20 0.83
CA ARG A 215 -10.61 -17.24 -0.45
C ARG A 215 -9.53 -18.33 -0.45
N LEU A 216 -9.94 -19.60 -0.63
CA LEU A 216 -9.02 -20.75 -0.68
C LEU A 216 -8.13 -20.80 -1.94
N ASP A 217 -8.33 -19.88 -2.86
CA ASP A 217 -7.64 -19.79 -4.15
C ASP A 217 -6.43 -18.83 -4.12
N ILE A 218 -6.19 -18.17 -3.00
CA ILE A 218 -5.06 -17.25 -2.78
C ILE A 218 -4.62 -17.31 -1.32
N GLU A 219 -3.32 -17.31 -1.06
CA GLU A 219 -2.77 -17.39 0.28
C GLU A 219 -2.71 -16.01 0.95
N GLY A 220 -3.21 -15.92 2.19
CA GLY A 220 -3.12 -14.75 3.03
C GLY A 220 -2.40 -15.05 4.34
N ILE A 221 -1.31 -14.34 4.62
CA ILE A 221 -0.48 -14.53 5.82
C ILE A 221 -0.51 -13.25 6.66
N LEU A 222 -0.74 -13.41 7.98
CA LEU A 222 -0.56 -12.34 8.96
C LEU A 222 0.76 -12.49 9.69
N ILE A 223 1.57 -11.43 9.68
CA ILE A 223 2.81 -11.35 10.44
C ILE A 223 2.64 -10.33 11.56
N GLN A 224 2.50 -10.83 12.79
CA GLN A 224 2.44 -9.97 13.97
C GLN A 224 3.84 -9.63 14.45
N MET A 225 4.12 -8.34 14.65
CA MET A 225 5.40 -7.86 15.19
C MET A 225 5.26 -7.59 16.67
N GLY A 226 6.09 -8.23 17.51
CA GLY A 226 6.03 -8.08 18.95
C GLY A 226 7.42 -7.95 19.59
N LYS A 227 7.48 -7.42 20.81
CA LYS A 227 8.73 -7.41 21.60
C LYS A 227 8.90 -8.75 22.29
N SER A 228 10.09 -9.35 22.12
CA SER A 228 10.42 -10.60 22.79
C SER A 228 10.52 -10.43 24.30
N ALA A 229 9.87 -11.33 25.04
CA ALA A 229 10.00 -11.47 26.49
C ALA A 229 11.10 -12.46 26.89
N ARG A 230 11.73 -13.17 25.94
CA ARG A 230 12.77 -14.17 26.23
C ARG A 230 14.05 -13.48 26.70
N LYS A 231 14.71 -14.03 27.75
CA LYS A 231 15.96 -13.46 28.32
C LYS A 231 17.07 -13.30 27.27
N SER A 232 17.16 -14.21 26.30
CA SER A 232 18.22 -14.22 25.27
C SER A 232 18.12 -13.06 24.27
N ASN A 233 16.90 -12.52 24.06
CA ASN A 233 16.64 -11.45 23.09
C ASN A 233 15.56 -10.48 23.60
N TYR A 234 15.59 -10.20 24.90
CA TYR A 234 14.62 -9.31 25.55
C TYR A 234 14.56 -7.94 24.88
N GLY A 235 13.34 -7.51 24.59
CA GLY A 235 13.07 -6.21 23.95
C GLY A 235 13.31 -6.16 22.43
N GLN A 236 13.91 -7.20 21.82
CA GLN A 236 14.00 -7.28 20.36
C GLN A 236 12.64 -7.47 19.74
N VAL A 237 12.40 -6.81 18.60
CA VAL A 237 11.18 -7.03 17.80
C VAL A 237 11.33 -8.34 17.06
N VAL A 238 10.37 -9.23 17.27
CA VAL A 238 10.33 -10.56 16.64
C VAL A 238 9.00 -10.75 15.89
N PRO A 239 9.03 -11.37 14.70
CA PRO A 239 7.81 -11.71 13.98
C PRO A 239 7.18 -12.99 14.55
N SER A 240 5.86 -13.04 14.57
CA SER A 240 5.06 -14.25 14.73
C SER A 240 4.20 -14.38 13.49
N ILE A 241 4.34 -15.50 12.80
CA ILE A 241 3.54 -15.80 11.60
C ILE A 241 2.29 -16.53 12.07
N LEU A 242 1.13 -16.03 11.68
CA LEU A 242 -0.15 -16.66 11.95
C LEU A 242 -0.72 -17.14 10.61
N ASP A 243 -0.88 -18.46 10.50
CA ASP A 243 -1.59 -19.06 9.38
C ASP A 243 -3.12 -18.82 9.51
N GLU A 244 -3.90 -19.24 8.52
CA GLU A 244 -5.35 -19.02 8.49
C GLU A 244 -6.08 -19.61 9.71
N LYS A 245 -5.62 -20.76 10.23
CA LYS A 245 -6.22 -21.43 11.39
C LYS A 245 -5.86 -20.74 12.70
N GLU A 246 -4.60 -20.37 12.85
CA GLU A 246 -4.09 -19.62 14.00
C GLU A 246 -4.73 -18.22 14.05
N LEU A 247 -4.91 -17.59 12.90
CA LEU A 247 -5.56 -16.30 12.75
C LEU A 247 -7.04 -16.35 13.19
N ALA A 248 -7.77 -17.38 12.81
CA ALA A 248 -9.16 -17.57 13.25
C ALA A 248 -9.26 -17.75 14.78
N THR A 249 -8.30 -18.44 15.38
CA THR A 249 -8.21 -18.65 16.84
C THR A 249 -7.83 -17.36 17.55
N PHE A 250 -6.85 -16.62 17.01
CA PHE A 250 -6.40 -15.33 17.53
C PHE A 250 -7.56 -14.32 17.61
N ILE A 251 -8.37 -14.22 16.56
CA ILE A 251 -9.52 -13.32 16.54
C ILE A 251 -10.56 -13.70 17.56
N LYS A 252 -10.87 -15.01 17.73
CA LYS A 252 -11.82 -15.46 18.74
C LYS A 252 -11.35 -15.12 20.16
N SER A 253 -10.08 -15.34 20.46
CA SER A 253 -9.51 -15.07 21.79
C SER A 253 -9.49 -13.56 22.15
N HIS A 254 -9.38 -12.67 21.15
CA HIS A 254 -9.42 -11.23 21.38
C HIS A 254 -10.85 -10.64 21.44
N LEU A 255 -11.85 -11.36 20.92
CA LEU A 255 -13.25 -10.99 21.05
C LEU A 255 -13.81 -11.29 22.46
N GLU A 256 -13.19 -12.21 23.20
CA GLU A 256 -13.60 -12.57 24.57
C GLU A 256 -13.06 -11.61 25.64
N VAL A 257 -12.17 -10.68 25.29
CA VAL A 257 -11.47 -9.77 26.22
C VAL A 257 -11.99 -8.31 26.12
N ARG A 258 -13.09 -8.06 25.43
CA ARG A 258 -13.74 -6.74 25.37
C ARG A 258 -15.04 -6.70 26.12
#